data_577c963b51cbc5c837c2907bf16ac4b2
#
_entry.id   577c963b51cbc5c837c2907bf16ac4b2
#
_cell.length_a   1.000
_cell.length_b   1.000
_cell.length_c   1.000
_cell.angle_alpha   90.00
_cell.angle_beta   90.00
_cell.angle_gamma   90.00
#
_symmetry.space_group_name_H-M   'P 1'
#
loop_
_entity.id
_entity.type
_entity.pdbx_description
1 polymer ?
#
loop_
_entity_poly.entity_id
_entity_poly.type
_entity_poly.pdbx_seq_one_letter_code
_entity_poly.pdbx_strand_id
1 'polypeptide(L)'
;MDYCHSMDSRLKPKQLDTVEGACLALIRAGAGHGYDVARHFAPGGSLGEVLTLSRPVVYRALKSLESAALVESEEAIGVRGQLKWKLSCTASGVNVADEWLYSPVAHLRDMRTDFLVKFLLAERFGANSVDLVRRQREALEPVVSNLLANRQHDAVSTWRREQARAALRFLDELEGRKSRTDATPAAHIGLSARNQLNARVVSVKHGDILSSVRIELAPGQTMTSTITREAVDELRLAPGTDVVALCKATDVMIAADQSMID
;
A
#
# COMPACT_ATOMS: atom_id res chain seq x y z
N MET A 1 -12.36 -40.99 42.38
CA MET A 1 -12.48 -41.18 40.91
C MET A 1 -12.75 -39.84 40.32
N ASP A 2 -11.66 -39.14 40.04
CA ASP A 2 -11.70 -37.75 39.61
C ASP A 2 -11.75 -37.70 38.08
N TYR A 3 -12.86 -37.20 37.56
CA TYR A 3 -13.01 -36.82 36.15
C TYR A 3 -12.61 -35.36 36.01
N CYS A 4 -11.30 -35.10 35.88
CA CYS A 4 -10.79 -33.85 35.45
C CYS A 4 -10.83 -33.81 33.90
N HIS A 5 -11.94 -33.37 33.32
CA HIS A 5 -12.04 -33.10 31.88
C HIS A 5 -11.44 -31.76 31.60
N SER A 6 -10.20 -31.82 31.19
CA SER A 6 -9.44 -30.67 30.64
C SER A 6 -10.16 -30.10 29.41
N MET A 7 -10.84 -28.97 29.61
CA MET A 7 -11.31 -28.11 28.51
C MET A 7 -10.11 -27.25 28.03
N ASP A 8 -9.24 -27.79 27.20
CA ASP A 8 -8.30 -27.00 26.41
C ASP A 8 -8.65 -27.14 24.91
N SER A 9 -9.83 -26.69 24.54
CA SER A 9 -10.14 -26.40 23.15
C SER A 9 -9.66 -24.99 22.83
N ARG A 10 -8.36 -24.82 22.65
CA ARG A 10 -7.81 -23.64 21.95
C ARG A 10 -8.44 -23.63 20.58
N LEU A 11 -9.45 -22.80 20.40
CA LEU A 11 -10.02 -22.47 19.10
C LEU A 11 -8.83 -22.07 18.20
N LYS A 12 -8.58 -22.89 17.17
CA LYS A 12 -7.60 -22.51 16.15
C LYS A 12 -8.00 -21.12 15.65
N PRO A 13 -7.07 -20.15 15.60
CA PRO A 13 -7.39 -18.82 15.12
C PRO A 13 -8.06 -18.95 13.73
N LYS A 14 -9.15 -18.22 13.53
CA LYS A 14 -9.87 -18.23 12.26
C LYS A 14 -8.91 -17.79 11.16
N GLN A 15 -8.65 -18.65 10.20
CA GLN A 15 -7.89 -18.29 9.02
C GLN A 15 -8.78 -17.42 8.14
N LEU A 16 -8.41 -16.15 8.00
CA LEU A 16 -9.12 -15.17 7.17
C LEU A 16 -8.87 -15.48 5.69
N ASP A 17 -9.92 -15.38 4.88
CA ASP A 17 -9.77 -15.27 3.44
C ASP A 17 -9.30 -13.86 3.05
N THR A 18 -8.99 -13.67 1.76
CA THR A 18 -8.49 -12.40 1.23
C THR A 18 -9.47 -11.24 1.45
N VAL A 19 -10.77 -11.49 1.33
CA VAL A 19 -11.80 -10.45 1.48
C VAL A 19 -11.94 -10.06 2.95
N GLU A 20 -12.03 -11.03 3.84
CA GLU A 20 -12.12 -10.82 5.29
C GLU A 20 -10.86 -10.10 5.81
N GLY A 21 -9.68 -10.57 5.43
CA GLY A 21 -8.42 -9.96 5.83
C GLY A 21 -8.28 -8.52 5.34
N ALA A 22 -8.63 -8.24 4.09
CA ALA A 22 -8.61 -6.89 3.54
C ALA A 22 -9.63 -5.97 4.22
N CYS A 23 -10.85 -6.44 4.50
CA CYS A 23 -11.84 -5.67 5.26
C CYS A 23 -11.32 -5.34 6.68
N LEU A 24 -10.75 -6.32 7.38
CA LEU A 24 -10.22 -6.13 8.72
C LEU A 24 -9.05 -5.13 8.74
N ALA A 25 -8.13 -5.23 7.78
CA ALA A 25 -7.01 -4.30 7.63
C ALA A 25 -7.49 -2.87 7.33
N LEU A 26 -8.54 -2.71 6.51
CA LEU A 26 -9.14 -1.39 6.22
C LEU A 26 -9.78 -0.78 7.46
N ILE A 27 -10.50 -1.56 8.26
CA ILE A 27 -11.10 -1.08 9.53
C ILE A 27 -10.00 -0.68 10.51
N ARG A 28 -8.97 -1.50 10.66
CA ARG A 28 -7.79 -1.18 11.48
C ARG A 28 -7.12 0.12 11.06
N ALA A 29 -7.11 0.42 9.78
CA ALA A 29 -6.57 1.65 9.21
C ALA A 29 -7.52 2.86 9.28
N GLY A 30 -8.70 2.71 9.91
CA GLY A 30 -9.63 3.80 10.18
C GLY A 30 -10.87 3.88 9.27
N ALA A 31 -11.13 2.88 8.43
CA ALA A 31 -12.40 2.80 7.70
C ALA A 31 -13.54 2.51 8.69
N GLY A 32 -14.19 3.56 9.17
CA GLY A 32 -15.16 3.49 10.27
C GLY A 32 -16.56 3.02 9.87
N HIS A 33 -16.87 2.83 8.59
CA HIS A 33 -18.19 2.41 8.14
C HIS A 33 -18.12 1.38 7.02
N GLY A 34 -19.09 0.47 6.96
CA GLY A 34 -19.13 -0.55 5.91
C GLY A 34 -19.16 0.03 4.48
N TYR A 35 -19.73 1.22 4.31
CA TYR A 35 -19.69 1.95 3.05
C TYR A 35 -18.26 2.38 2.69
N ASP A 36 -17.48 2.87 3.66
CA ASP A 36 -16.10 3.30 3.44
C ASP A 36 -15.23 2.11 3.03
N VAL A 37 -15.39 0.96 3.74
CA VAL A 37 -14.72 -0.31 3.37
C VAL A 37 -15.08 -0.72 1.94
N ALA A 38 -16.38 -0.69 1.58
CA ALA A 38 -16.83 -1.10 0.26
C ALA A 38 -16.30 -0.21 -0.88
N ARG A 39 -16.07 1.07 -0.63
CA ARG A 39 -15.49 2.00 -1.62
C ARG A 39 -14.09 1.61 -2.06
N HIS A 40 -13.28 0.99 -1.21
CA HIS A 40 -11.94 0.53 -1.56
C HIS A 40 -11.95 -0.57 -2.63
N PHE A 41 -13.01 -1.39 -2.67
CA PHE A 41 -13.18 -2.47 -3.63
C PHE A 41 -13.99 -2.11 -4.87
N ALA A 42 -14.54 -0.88 -4.94
CA ALA A 42 -15.26 -0.42 -6.11
C ALA A 42 -14.30 -0.16 -7.30
N PRO A 43 -14.77 -0.16 -8.56
CA PRO A 43 -13.99 0.33 -9.69
C PRO A 43 -13.44 1.74 -9.41
N GLY A 44 -12.12 1.91 -9.57
CA GLY A 44 -11.41 3.16 -9.18
C GLY A 44 -11.15 3.32 -7.68
N GLY A 45 -11.56 2.38 -6.84
CA GLY A 45 -11.13 2.28 -5.44
C GLY A 45 -9.69 1.78 -5.31
N SER A 46 -9.08 1.96 -4.15
CA SER A 46 -7.66 1.65 -3.94
C SER A 46 -7.28 0.17 -4.13
N LEU A 47 -8.24 -0.74 -3.99
CA LEU A 47 -8.06 -2.17 -4.23
C LEU A 47 -8.80 -2.65 -5.49
N GLY A 48 -9.61 -1.78 -6.12
CA GLY A 48 -10.52 -2.14 -7.19
C GLY A 48 -9.85 -2.67 -8.46
N GLU A 49 -8.60 -2.28 -8.74
CA GLU A 49 -7.83 -2.80 -9.88
C GLU A 49 -7.35 -4.24 -9.66
N VAL A 50 -7.14 -4.65 -8.41
CA VAL A 50 -6.70 -6.00 -8.05
C VAL A 50 -7.88 -6.89 -7.68
N LEU A 51 -8.82 -6.35 -6.91
CA LEU A 51 -9.96 -7.08 -6.37
C LEU A 51 -11.21 -6.20 -6.35
N THR A 52 -12.02 -6.29 -7.42
CA THR A 52 -13.32 -5.62 -7.48
C THR A 52 -14.38 -6.48 -6.81
N LEU A 53 -15.09 -5.93 -5.82
CA LEU A 53 -16.14 -6.63 -5.08
C LEU A 53 -17.44 -5.84 -5.09
N SER A 54 -18.56 -6.57 -5.11
CA SER A 54 -19.87 -5.99 -4.87
C SER A 54 -20.10 -5.72 -3.38
N ARG A 55 -20.91 -4.70 -3.06
CA ARG A 55 -21.25 -4.37 -1.66
C ARG A 55 -21.75 -5.56 -0.85
N PRO A 56 -22.67 -6.42 -1.34
CA PRO A 56 -23.12 -7.59 -0.57
C PRO A 56 -22.00 -8.53 -0.12
N VAL A 57 -20.94 -8.71 -0.95
CA VAL A 57 -19.78 -9.53 -0.60
C VAL A 57 -19.01 -8.91 0.56
N VAL A 58 -18.75 -7.60 0.49
CA VAL A 58 -18.07 -6.87 1.58
C VAL A 58 -18.87 -6.93 2.87
N TYR A 59 -20.18 -6.67 2.82
CA TYR A 59 -21.03 -6.73 4.03
C TYR A 59 -21.12 -8.14 4.63
N ARG A 60 -21.05 -9.18 3.80
CA ARG A 60 -20.98 -10.58 4.31
C ARG A 60 -19.66 -10.82 5.07
N ALA A 61 -18.53 -10.34 4.54
CA ALA A 61 -17.25 -10.43 5.20
C ALA A 61 -17.24 -9.64 6.53
N LEU A 62 -17.79 -8.43 6.57
CA LEU A 62 -17.92 -7.65 7.79
C LEU A 62 -18.74 -8.40 8.86
N LYS A 63 -19.88 -8.95 8.48
CA LYS A 63 -20.70 -9.76 9.40
C LYS A 63 -19.98 -11.02 9.91
N SER A 64 -19.16 -11.64 9.06
CA SER A 64 -18.33 -12.79 9.46
C SER A 64 -17.26 -12.37 10.47
N LEU A 65 -16.64 -11.19 10.31
CA LEU A 65 -15.65 -10.63 11.23
C LEU A 65 -16.29 -10.24 12.58
N GLU A 66 -17.48 -9.65 12.58
CA GLU A 66 -18.25 -9.39 13.81
C GLU A 66 -18.59 -10.68 14.54
N SER A 67 -19.08 -11.71 13.82
CA SER A 67 -19.40 -13.02 14.40
C SER A 67 -18.19 -13.73 15.00
N ALA A 68 -16.98 -13.42 14.47
CA ALA A 68 -15.70 -13.91 14.99
C ALA A 68 -15.13 -13.05 16.13
N ALA A 69 -15.84 -12.00 16.56
CA ALA A 69 -15.41 -11.03 17.55
C ALA A 69 -14.07 -10.32 17.20
N LEU A 70 -13.78 -10.15 15.90
CA LEU A 70 -12.63 -9.43 15.40
C LEU A 70 -12.94 -7.94 15.13
N VAL A 71 -14.20 -7.64 14.87
CA VAL A 71 -14.75 -6.31 14.67
C VAL A 71 -15.94 -6.13 15.60
N GLU A 72 -16.09 -4.94 16.12
CA GLU A 72 -17.25 -4.49 16.87
C GLU A 72 -17.91 -3.32 16.16
N SER A 73 -19.23 -3.21 16.31
CA SER A 73 -20.03 -2.13 15.75
C SER A 73 -20.75 -1.39 16.88
N GLU A 74 -20.58 -0.07 16.93
CA GLU A 74 -21.25 0.80 17.88
C GLU A 74 -22.23 1.73 17.16
N GLU A 75 -23.36 1.99 17.80
CA GLU A 75 -24.28 3.02 17.32
C GLU A 75 -23.66 4.40 17.52
N ALA A 76 -23.55 5.15 16.45
CA ALA A 76 -23.11 6.54 16.47
C ALA A 76 -24.16 7.45 15.85
N ILE A 77 -24.40 8.60 16.47
CA ILE A 77 -25.30 9.62 15.93
C ILE A 77 -24.50 10.46 14.93
N GLY A 78 -24.87 10.42 13.67
CA GLY A 78 -24.27 11.25 12.63
C GLY A 78 -24.63 12.73 12.77
N VAL A 79 -23.88 13.61 12.11
CA VAL A 79 -24.02 15.09 12.16
C VAL A 79 -25.44 15.60 11.84
N ARG A 80 -26.26 14.80 11.16
CA ARG A 80 -27.64 15.11 10.82
C ARG A 80 -28.68 14.32 11.66
N GLY A 81 -28.27 13.76 12.82
CA GLY A 81 -29.13 12.96 13.69
C GLY A 81 -29.49 11.56 13.21
N GLN A 82 -28.90 11.08 12.07
CA GLN A 82 -29.12 9.72 11.61
C GLN A 82 -28.25 8.73 12.38
N LEU A 83 -28.84 7.59 12.73
CA LEU A 83 -28.10 6.45 13.28
C LEU A 83 -27.11 5.92 12.24
N LYS A 84 -25.85 5.80 12.65
CA LYS A 84 -24.78 5.16 11.86
C LYS A 84 -24.10 4.12 12.71
N TRP A 85 -23.67 3.05 12.08
CA TRP A 85 -22.86 2.01 12.72
C TRP A 85 -21.38 2.33 12.46
N LYS A 86 -20.65 2.57 13.55
CA LYS A 86 -19.20 2.77 13.51
C LYS A 86 -18.52 1.43 13.76
N LEU A 87 -17.67 1.01 12.83
CA LEU A 87 -16.87 -0.21 12.93
C LEU A 87 -15.52 0.09 13.58
N SER A 88 -15.07 -0.78 14.46
CA SER A 88 -13.73 -0.77 15.05
C SER A 88 -13.18 -2.18 15.21
N CYS A 89 -11.86 -2.33 15.18
CA CYS A 89 -11.22 -3.60 15.48
C CYS A 89 -11.20 -3.83 16.99
N THR A 90 -11.53 -5.04 17.41
CA THR A 90 -11.21 -5.50 18.77
C THR A 90 -9.69 -5.67 18.95
N ALA A 91 -9.21 -5.81 20.18
CA ALA A 91 -7.79 -6.09 20.44
C ALA A 91 -7.31 -7.37 19.73
N SER A 92 -8.16 -8.40 19.68
CA SER A 92 -7.89 -9.62 18.90
C SER A 92 -7.89 -9.33 17.40
N GLY A 93 -8.83 -8.51 16.92
CA GLY A 93 -8.91 -8.10 15.52
C GLY A 93 -7.66 -7.38 15.03
N VAL A 94 -7.08 -6.51 15.85
CA VAL A 94 -5.82 -5.82 15.53
C VAL A 94 -4.69 -6.82 15.30
N ASN A 95 -4.50 -7.77 16.22
CA ASN A 95 -3.44 -8.79 16.10
C ASN A 95 -3.63 -9.67 14.87
N VAL A 96 -4.87 -10.11 14.62
CA VAL A 96 -5.20 -10.96 13.46
C VAL A 96 -5.02 -10.18 12.14
N ALA A 97 -5.36 -8.88 12.11
CA ALA A 97 -5.12 -8.04 10.94
C ALA A 97 -3.63 -7.94 10.60
N ASP A 98 -2.77 -7.73 11.61
CA ASP A 98 -1.33 -7.65 11.44
C ASP A 98 -0.74 -8.99 10.99
N GLU A 99 -1.13 -10.08 11.64
CA GLU A 99 -0.69 -11.42 11.25
C GLU A 99 -1.09 -11.74 9.81
N TRP A 100 -2.33 -11.45 9.43
CA TRP A 100 -2.81 -11.67 8.07
C TRP A 100 -2.04 -10.82 7.05
N LEU A 101 -1.83 -9.54 7.34
CA LEU A 101 -1.16 -8.61 6.44
C LEU A 101 0.27 -9.07 6.11
N TYR A 102 1.01 -9.54 7.11
CA TYR A 102 2.40 -9.97 6.95
C TYR A 102 2.57 -11.47 6.64
N SER A 103 1.48 -12.24 6.60
CA SER A 103 1.56 -13.65 6.20
C SER A 103 1.81 -13.75 4.69
N PRO A 104 2.88 -14.45 4.24
CA PRO A 104 3.14 -14.63 2.82
C PRO A 104 2.11 -15.57 2.19
N VAL A 105 1.90 -15.46 0.88
CA VAL A 105 1.11 -16.42 0.13
C VAL A 105 1.96 -17.62 -0.28
N ALA A 106 1.38 -18.82 -0.18
CA ALA A 106 2.09 -20.07 -0.42
C ALA A 106 2.20 -20.45 -1.91
N HIS A 107 1.33 -19.89 -2.76
CA HIS A 107 1.27 -20.30 -4.16
C HIS A 107 1.45 -19.11 -5.10
N LEU A 108 2.13 -19.37 -6.23
CA LEU A 108 2.34 -18.35 -7.28
C LEU A 108 1.03 -17.76 -7.82
N ARG A 109 -0.04 -18.55 -7.89
CA ARG A 109 -1.35 -18.07 -8.36
C ARG A 109 -1.94 -16.98 -7.46
N ASP A 110 -1.61 -17.01 -6.16
CA ASP A 110 -2.17 -16.10 -5.15
C ASP A 110 -1.39 -14.76 -5.12
N MET A 111 -0.23 -14.71 -5.78
CA MET A 111 0.54 -13.47 -5.96
C MET A 111 -0.27 -12.39 -6.67
N ARG A 112 -1.10 -12.77 -7.63
CA ARG A 112 -1.89 -11.84 -8.44
C ARG A 112 -3.00 -11.14 -7.67
N THR A 113 -3.53 -11.74 -6.63
CA THR A 113 -4.65 -11.19 -5.86
C THR A 113 -4.24 -10.96 -4.42
N ASP A 114 -3.98 -12.01 -3.66
CA ASP A 114 -3.78 -11.95 -2.22
C ASP A 114 -2.54 -11.15 -1.83
N PHE A 115 -1.41 -11.44 -2.47
CA PHE A 115 -0.19 -10.68 -2.22
C PHE A 115 -0.33 -9.21 -2.63
N LEU A 116 -0.90 -8.93 -3.82
CA LEU A 116 -1.09 -7.54 -4.28
C LEU A 116 -2.03 -6.76 -3.37
N VAL A 117 -3.12 -7.36 -2.88
CA VAL A 117 -4.01 -6.70 -1.90
C VAL A 117 -3.25 -6.36 -0.63
N LYS A 118 -2.49 -7.31 -0.06
CA LYS A 118 -1.66 -7.07 1.12
C LYS A 118 -0.62 -5.99 0.89
N PHE A 119 0.06 -6.02 -0.24
CA PHE A 119 1.08 -5.05 -0.60
C PHE A 119 0.51 -3.63 -0.72
N LEU A 120 -0.61 -3.46 -1.43
CA LEU A 120 -1.29 -2.16 -1.55
C LEU A 120 -1.77 -1.62 -0.20
N LEU A 121 -2.28 -2.50 0.67
CA LEU A 121 -2.67 -2.12 2.03
C LEU A 121 -1.45 -1.70 2.86
N ALA A 122 -0.36 -2.45 2.79
CA ALA A 122 0.87 -2.11 3.50
C ALA A 122 1.45 -0.76 3.06
N GLU A 123 1.51 -0.48 1.75
CA GLU A 123 1.98 0.82 1.24
C GLU A 123 1.08 1.98 1.67
N ARG A 124 -0.24 1.79 1.58
CA ARG A 124 -1.21 2.85 1.88
C ARG A 124 -1.24 3.24 3.35
N PHE A 125 -1.05 2.29 4.25
CA PHE A 125 -1.19 2.51 5.69
C PHE A 125 0.14 2.62 6.44
N GLY A 126 1.25 2.80 5.69
CA GLY A 126 2.58 3.01 6.28
C GLY A 126 3.13 1.76 6.98
N ALA A 127 2.59 0.57 6.66
CA ALA A 127 3.14 -0.68 7.16
C ALA A 127 4.45 -1.02 6.42
N ASN A 128 5.29 -1.84 7.04
CA ASN A 128 6.58 -2.21 6.46
C ASN A 128 6.43 -3.18 5.27
N SER A 129 6.16 -2.62 4.08
CA SER A 129 6.04 -3.41 2.85
C SER A 129 7.36 -4.07 2.41
N VAL A 130 8.54 -3.61 2.91
CA VAL A 130 9.84 -4.30 2.67
C VAL A 130 9.83 -5.66 3.36
N ASP A 131 9.41 -5.69 4.62
CA ASP A 131 9.33 -6.94 5.38
C ASP A 131 8.33 -7.92 4.74
N LEU A 132 7.21 -7.43 4.23
CA LEU A 132 6.25 -8.24 3.49
C LEU A 132 6.88 -8.84 2.23
N VAL A 133 7.59 -8.06 1.41
CA VAL A 133 8.25 -8.53 0.18
C VAL A 133 9.33 -9.56 0.51
N ARG A 134 10.15 -9.29 1.54
CA ARG A 134 11.19 -10.22 2.00
C ARG A 134 10.59 -11.58 2.44
N ARG A 135 9.56 -11.56 3.30
CA ARG A 135 8.87 -12.78 3.74
C ARG A 135 8.23 -13.53 2.58
N GLN A 136 7.66 -12.79 1.63
CA GLN A 136 7.07 -13.38 0.44
C GLN A 136 8.12 -14.09 -0.43
N ARG A 137 9.29 -13.49 -0.60
CA ARG A 137 10.41 -14.10 -1.32
C ARG A 137 10.86 -15.39 -0.63
N GLU A 138 11.10 -15.34 0.68
CA GLU A 138 11.51 -16.49 1.48
C GLU A 138 10.51 -17.65 1.38
N ALA A 139 9.21 -17.35 1.43
CA ALA A 139 8.15 -18.36 1.34
C ALA A 139 8.04 -19.00 -0.05
N LEU A 140 8.32 -18.25 -1.13
CA LEU A 140 8.25 -18.76 -2.50
C LEU A 140 9.53 -19.46 -2.96
N GLU A 141 10.66 -19.22 -2.31
CA GLU A 141 11.97 -19.77 -2.70
C GLU A 141 11.95 -21.30 -2.99
N PRO A 142 11.40 -22.16 -2.12
CA PRO A 142 11.35 -23.60 -2.38
C PRO A 142 10.49 -23.95 -3.59
N VAL A 143 9.36 -23.27 -3.76
CA VAL A 143 8.43 -23.51 -4.88
C VAL A 143 9.07 -23.10 -6.20
N VAL A 144 9.68 -21.93 -6.22
CA VAL A 144 10.33 -21.36 -7.41
C VAL A 144 11.53 -22.21 -7.81
N SER A 145 12.40 -22.57 -6.86
CA SER A 145 13.57 -23.41 -7.11
C SER A 145 13.18 -24.76 -7.74
N ASN A 146 12.14 -25.41 -7.21
CA ASN A 146 11.62 -26.66 -7.77
C ASN A 146 11.08 -26.49 -9.20
N LEU A 147 10.34 -25.41 -9.45
CA LEU A 147 9.79 -25.14 -10.78
C LEU A 147 10.86 -24.82 -11.81
N LEU A 148 11.89 -24.08 -11.43
CA LEU A 148 13.00 -23.72 -12.31
C LEU A 148 13.94 -24.91 -12.59
N ALA A 149 14.08 -25.83 -11.65
CA ALA A 149 14.85 -27.06 -11.83
C ALA A 149 14.14 -28.09 -12.74
N ASN A 150 12.83 -27.99 -12.90
CA ASN A 150 12.07 -28.90 -13.76
C ASN A 150 12.41 -28.67 -15.24
N ARG A 151 12.95 -29.70 -15.89
CA ARG A 151 13.38 -29.67 -17.29
C ARG A 151 12.33 -30.20 -18.28
N GLN A 152 11.13 -30.49 -17.83
CA GLN A 152 10.06 -30.90 -18.74
C GLN A 152 9.67 -29.73 -19.68
N HIS A 153 9.46 -30.07 -20.95
CA HIS A 153 9.19 -29.10 -22.01
C HIS A 153 7.70 -29.06 -22.44
N ASP A 154 6.82 -29.66 -21.64
CA ASP A 154 5.39 -29.55 -21.87
C ASP A 154 4.88 -28.12 -21.55
N ALA A 155 3.69 -27.80 -22.07
CA ALA A 155 3.10 -26.47 -21.95
C ALA A 155 2.86 -26.05 -20.48
N VAL A 156 2.45 -26.99 -19.62
CA VAL A 156 2.16 -26.72 -18.21
C VAL A 156 3.44 -26.39 -17.43
N SER A 157 4.47 -27.20 -17.61
CA SER A 157 5.78 -26.97 -16.98
C SER A 157 6.43 -25.68 -17.47
N THR A 158 6.30 -25.37 -18.75
CA THR A 158 6.77 -24.11 -19.32
C THR A 158 6.04 -22.92 -18.72
N TRP A 159 4.71 -22.95 -18.66
CA TRP A 159 3.91 -21.91 -18.05
C TRP A 159 4.29 -21.66 -16.58
N ARG A 160 4.42 -22.74 -15.79
CA ARG A 160 4.79 -22.64 -14.38
C ARG A 160 6.18 -22.03 -14.18
N ARG A 161 7.15 -22.38 -15.03
CA ARG A 161 8.49 -21.75 -14.98
C ARG A 161 8.44 -20.26 -15.30
N GLU A 162 7.66 -19.87 -16.31
CA GLU A 162 7.53 -18.44 -16.65
C GLU A 162 6.83 -17.64 -15.55
N GLN A 163 5.81 -18.21 -14.91
CA GLN A 163 5.19 -17.59 -13.72
C GLN A 163 6.21 -17.44 -12.57
N ALA A 164 7.02 -18.45 -12.31
CA ALA A 164 8.06 -18.38 -11.28
C ALA A 164 9.09 -17.27 -11.58
N ARG A 165 9.57 -17.18 -12.83
CA ARG A 165 10.47 -16.10 -13.26
C ARG A 165 9.83 -14.72 -13.14
N ALA A 166 8.57 -14.60 -13.54
CA ALA A 166 7.82 -13.34 -13.45
C ALA A 166 7.64 -12.90 -12.00
N ALA A 167 7.32 -13.84 -11.10
CA ALA A 167 7.17 -13.54 -9.67
C ALA A 167 8.49 -13.04 -9.05
N LEU A 168 9.62 -13.70 -9.36
CA LEU A 168 10.93 -13.23 -8.87
C LEU A 168 11.27 -11.83 -9.38
N ARG A 169 11.14 -11.59 -10.69
CA ARG A 169 11.40 -10.25 -11.26
C ARG A 169 10.52 -9.18 -10.63
N PHE A 170 9.26 -9.51 -10.38
CA PHE A 170 8.34 -8.59 -9.73
C PHE A 170 8.77 -8.25 -8.29
N LEU A 171 9.16 -9.27 -7.50
CA LEU A 171 9.67 -9.05 -6.15
C LEU A 171 10.99 -8.26 -6.16
N ASP A 172 11.90 -8.54 -7.11
CA ASP A 172 13.15 -7.78 -7.31
C ASP A 172 12.84 -6.30 -7.62
N GLU A 173 11.85 -6.04 -8.47
CA GLU A 173 11.44 -4.68 -8.81
C GLU A 173 10.84 -3.94 -7.61
N LEU A 174 10.03 -4.62 -6.78
CA LEU A 174 9.47 -4.02 -5.56
C LEU A 174 10.56 -3.70 -4.53
N GLU A 175 11.57 -4.55 -4.38
CA GLU A 175 12.75 -4.29 -3.55
C GLU A 175 13.59 -3.13 -4.12
N GLY A 176 13.81 -3.12 -5.43
CA GLY A 176 14.56 -2.08 -6.13
C GLY A 176 13.88 -0.71 -6.13
N ARG A 177 12.55 -0.66 -6.16
CA ARG A 177 11.79 0.60 -5.99
C ARG A 177 12.07 1.24 -4.65
N LYS A 178 12.22 0.46 -3.58
CA LYS A 178 12.49 0.97 -2.23
C LYS A 178 13.95 1.32 -1.98
N SER A 179 14.88 0.63 -2.60
CA SER A 179 16.29 1.10 -2.63
C SER A 179 16.42 2.49 -3.31
N ARG A 180 15.46 2.86 -4.17
CA ARG A 180 15.34 4.22 -4.75
C ARG A 180 14.51 5.18 -3.89
N THR A 181 13.64 4.67 -3.00
CA THR A 181 12.79 5.45 -2.09
C THR A 181 13.33 5.53 -0.67
N ASP A 182 14.36 4.76 -0.31
CA ASP A 182 15.12 4.92 0.94
C ASP A 182 16.02 6.18 0.94
N ALA A 183 16.06 6.89 -0.20
CA ALA A 183 16.33 8.30 -0.19
C ALA A 183 15.09 9.02 0.37
N THR A 184 15.00 9.11 1.68
CA THR A 184 14.04 9.86 2.52
C THR A 184 12.56 9.68 2.13
N PRO A 185 11.69 9.08 2.99
CA PRO A 185 10.26 9.15 2.78
C PRO A 185 9.90 10.64 2.79
N ALA A 186 9.48 11.15 1.66
CA ALA A 186 8.83 12.44 1.62
C ALA A 186 7.65 12.35 2.59
N ALA A 187 7.80 12.97 3.75
CA ALA A 187 6.70 13.15 4.67
C ALA A 187 5.54 13.70 3.83
N HIS A 188 4.42 12.99 3.77
CA HIS A 188 3.19 13.57 3.25
C HIS A 188 2.85 14.72 4.18
N ILE A 189 3.39 15.88 3.86
CA ILE A 189 3.05 17.12 4.54
C ILE A 189 1.57 17.32 4.22
N GLY A 190 0.72 17.34 5.25
CA GLY A 190 -0.73 17.51 5.13
C GLY A 190 -1.10 18.92 4.63
N LEU A 191 -0.69 19.22 3.39
CA LEU A 191 -0.92 20.49 2.71
C LEU A 191 -1.98 20.32 1.61
N SER A 192 -2.72 21.38 1.33
CA SER A 192 -3.72 21.42 0.26
C SER A 192 -3.15 21.32 -1.16
N ALA A 193 -1.82 21.36 -1.32
CA ALA A 193 -1.15 21.16 -2.59
C ALA A 193 -1.25 19.70 -3.03
N ARG A 194 -2.00 19.45 -4.11
CA ARG A 194 -2.27 18.09 -4.62
C ARG A 194 -1.08 17.50 -5.39
N ASN A 195 -0.23 18.34 -5.97
CA ASN A 195 0.95 17.92 -6.71
C ASN A 195 2.16 17.97 -5.78
N GLN A 196 2.64 16.81 -5.37
CA GLN A 196 3.84 16.63 -4.56
C GLN A 196 4.82 15.80 -5.39
N LEU A 197 5.95 16.39 -5.76
CA LEU A 197 6.93 15.82 -6.66
C LEU A 197 8.24 15.61 -5.91
N ASN A 198 8.67 14.37 -5.79
CA ASN A 198 9.99 14.05 -5.22
C ASN A 198 11.06 14.57 -6.16
N ALA A 199 12.07 15.22 -5.61
CA ALA A 199 13.14 15.84 -6.37
C ALA A 199 14.45 15.88 -5.59
N ARG A 200 15.54 16.10 -6.27
CA ARG A 200 16.87 16.32 -5.68
C ARG A 200 17.40 17.68 -6.07
N VAL A 201 17.96 18.40 -5.12
CA VAL A 201 18.60 19.70 -5.39
C VAL A 201 19.83 19.50 -6.25
N VAL A 202 19.86 20.16 -7.41
CA VAL A 202 21.00 20.16 -8.33
C VAL A 202 21.92 21.33 -8.04
N SER A 203 21.34 22.52 -7.82
CA SER A 203 22.12 23.73 -7.51
C SER A 203 21.28 24.75 -6.75
N VAL A 204 21.95 25.55 -5.92
CA VAL A 204 21.40 26.70 -5.22
C VAL A 204 22.18 27.92 -5.64
N LYS A 205 21.49 28.95 -6.12
CA LYS A 205 22.08 30.29 -6.40
C LYS A 205 21.52 31.26 -5.38
N HIS A 206 22.37 31.73 -4.49
CA HIS A 206 21.99 32.68 -3.46
C HIS A 206 21.93 34.10 -4.06
N GLY A 207 20.86 34.82 -3.80
CA GLY A 207 20.73 36.25 -3.95
C GLY A 207 20.62 36.91 -2.57
N ASP A 208 20.52 38.21 -2.55
CA ASP A 208 20.48 38.97 -1.28
C ASP A 208 19.19 38.70 -0.47
N ILE A 209 18.06 38.60 -1.14
CA ILE A 209 16.72 38.35 -0.53
C ILE A 209 16.15 37.03 -1.01
N LEU A 210 16.25 36.73 -2.30
CA LEU A 210 15.70 35.56 -2.94
C LEU A 210 16.82 34.68 -3.47
N SER A 211 16.63 33.36 -3.35
CA SER A 211 17.54 32.35 -3.89
C SER A 211 16.80 31.50 -4.93
N SER A 212 17.52 31.08 -5.96
CA SER A 212 17.03 30.18 -6.99
C SER A 212 17.54 28.77 -6.72
N VAL A 213 16.63 27.83 -6.54
CA VAL A 213 16.92 26.42 -6.29
C VAL A 213 16.52 25.61 -7.51
N ARG A 214 17.48 24.96 -8.15
CA ARG A 214 17.23 24.05 -9.26
C ARG A 214 17.18 22.63 -8.73
N ILE A 215 16.12 21.93 -9.05
CA ILE A 215 15.84 20.55 -8.61
C ILE A 215 15.66 19.64 -9.83
N GLU A 216 16.02 18.38 -9.70
CA GLU A 216 15.80 17.33 -10.68
C GLU A 216 14.70 16.40 -10.19
N LEU A 217 13.65 16.21 -11.00
CA LEU A 217 12.50 15.35 -10.72
C LEU A 217 12.74 13.91 -11.21
N ALA A 218 13.34 13.80 -12.40
CA ALA A 218 13.75 12.55 -13.04
C ALA A 218 14.95 12.85 -13.92
N PRO A 219 15.74 11.84 -14.37
CA PRO A 219 16.88 12.09 -15.25
C PRO A 219 16.52 12.97 -16.45
N GLY A 220 17.14 14.13 -16.54
CA GLY A 220 16.90 15.14 -17.59
C GLY A 220 15.69 16.06 -17.36
N GLN A 221 14.87 15.84 -16.34
CA GLN A 221 13.73 16.71 -16.00
C GLN A 221 14.06 17.60 -14.82
N THR A 222 14.23 18.88 -15.05
CA THR A 222 14.55 19.83 -13.99
C THR A 222 13.46 20.88 -13.81
N MET A 223 13.28 21.34 -12.59
CA MET A 223 12.41 22.45 -12.21
C MET A 223 13.24 23.49 -11.45
N THR A 224 12.86 24.75 -11.55
CA THR A 224 13.48 25.83 -10.79
C THR A 224 12.44 26.47 -9.89
N SER A 225 12.77 26.58 -8.62
CA SER A 225 11.99 27.32 -7.62
C SER A 225 12.72 28.53 -7.14
N THR A 226 12.00 29.63 -6.87
CA THR A 226 12.55 30.82 -6.24
C THR A 226 11.94 30.95 -4.85
N ILE A 227 12.77 30.92 -3.82
CA ILE A 227 12.38 31.02 -2.41
C ILE A 227 13.25 32.04 -1.69
N THR A 228 12.89 32.45 -0.49
CA THR A 228 13.71 33.38 0.29
C THR A 228 15.05 32.73 0.68
N ARG A 229 16.08 33.57 0.85
CA ARG A 229 17.36 33.08 1.35
C ARG A 229 17.24 32.44 2.69
N GLU A 230 16.44 33.00 3.58
CA GLU A 230 16.12 32.46 4.91
C GLU A 230 15.53 31.04 4.81
N ALA A 231 14.59 30.81 3.90
CA ALA A 231 14.02 29.46 3.68
C ALA A 231 15.06 28.45 3.16
N VAL A 232 16.03 28.88 2.33
CA VAL A 232 17.14 28.00 1.91
C VAL A 232 17.99 27.59 3.09
N ASP A 233 18.27 28.53 4.00
CA ASP A 233 19.10 28.27 5.19
C ASP A 233 18.35 27.41 6.22
N GLU A 234 17.07 27.70 6.49
CA GLU A 234 16.23 26.91 7.40
C GLU A 234 16.06 25.47 6.91
N LEU A 235 15.79 25.27 5.63
CA LEU A 235 15.63 23.96 5.01
C LEU A 235 16.98 23.26 4.71
N ARG A 236 18.11 23.95 4.97
CA ARG A 236 19.48 23.45 4.74
C ARG A 236 19.68 22.91 3.33
N LEU A 237 19.17 23.63 2.31
CA LEU A 237 19.21 23.16 0.94
C LEU A 237 20.63 23.30 0.35
N ALA A 238 21.16 22.16 -0.09
CA ALA A 238 22.46 22.07 -0.76
C ALA A 238 22.36 21.08 -1.93
N PRO A 239 23.27 21.13 -2.92
CA PRO A 239 23.32 20.14 -3.98
C PRO A 239 23.36 18.72 -3.41
N GLY A 240 22.47 17.83 -3.90
CA GLY A 240 22.31 16.47 -3.40
C GLY A 240 21.22 16.30 -2.32
N THR A 241 20.65 17.39 -1.77
CA THR A 241 19.54 17.30 -0.80
C THR A 241 18.27 16.79 -1.49
N ASP A 242 17.64 15.78 -0.91
CA ASP A 242 16.34 15.28 -1.37
C ASP A 242 15.23 16.20 -0.82
N VAL A 243 14.29 16.57 -1.67
CA VAL A 243 13.22 17.53 -1.37
C VAL A 243 11.90 17.09 -2.00
N VAL A 244 10.81 17.69 -1.55
CA VAL A 244 9.50 17.60 -2.20
C VAL A 244 9.12 18.94 -2.78
N ALA A 245 8.96 19.01 -4.10
CA ALA A 245 8.39 20.18 -4.74
C ALA A 245 6.86 20.15 -4.63
N LEU A 246 6.28 21.21 -4.12
CA LEU A 246 4.86 21.39 -3.97
C LEU A 246 4.34 22.35 -5.04
N CYS A 247 3.38 21.88 -5.85
CA CYS A 247 2.77 22.72 -6.87
C CYS A 247 1.24 22.71 -6.73
N LYS A 248 0.63 23.89 -6.64
CA LYS A 248 -0.84 23.99 -6.65
C LYS A 248 -1.37 23.57 -8.01
N ALA A 249 -2.50 22.86 -8.02
CA ALA A 249 -3.12 22.43 -9.28
C ALA A 249 -3.51 23.61 -10.18
N THR A 250 -3.79 24.77 -9.60
CA THR A 250 -4.11 26.02 -10.31
C THR A 250 -2.92 26.68 -10.99
N ASP A 251 -1.69 26.32 -10.60
CA ASP A 251 -0.44 26.95 -11.08
C ASP A 251 0.23 26.09 -12.15
N VAL A 252 -0.35 24.92 -12.48
CA VAL A 252 0.12 24.04 -13.53
C VAL A 252 -0.49 24.47 -14.86
N MET A 253 0.36 24.86 -15.81
CA MET A 253 -0.04 25.10 -17.21
C MET A 253 0.26 23.86 -18.03
N ILE A 254 -0.68 23.50 -18.91
CA ILE A 254 -0.56 22.37 -19.84
C ILE A 254 -0.43 22.91 -21.25
N ALA A 255 0.63 22.50 -21.93
CA ALA A 255 0.80 22.75 -23.36
C ALA A 255 0.83 21.39 -24.08
N ALA A 256 0.09 21.28 -25.19
CA ALA A 256 0.17 20.13 -26.11
C ALA A 256 0.93 20.55 -27.36
N ASP A 257 1.78 19.68 -27.86
CA ASP A 257 2.40 19.86 -29.16
C ASP A 257 1.35 19.62 -30.25
N GLN A 258 1.04 20.64 -31.04
CA GLN A 258 0.04 20.53 -32.09
C GLN A 258 0.41 19.53 -33.21
N SER A 259 1.66 19.11 -33.30
CA SER A 259 2.12 18.09 -34.25
C SER A 259 1.73 16.65 -33.87
N MET A 260 1.19 16.42 -32.67
CA MET A 260 0.75 15.11 -32.18
C MET A 260 -0.78 14.93 -32.20
N ILE A 261 -1.56 15.87 -32.76
CA ILE A 261 -3.03 15.87 -32.72
C ILE A 261 -3.64 15.54 -34.12
N ASP A 262 -2.84 15.29 -35.16
CA ASP A 262 -3.24 14.87 -36.50
C ASP A 262 -3.19 13.34 -36.66
#